data_c01e798866068c1d49310d227e1ad537
#
_entry.id   c01e798866068c1d49310d227e1ad537
#
_cell.length_a   1.000
_cell.length_b   1.000
_cell.length_c   1.000
_cell.angle_alpha   90.00
_cell.angle_beta   90.00
_cell.angle_gamma   90.00
#
_symmetry.space_group_name_H-M   'P 1'
#
loop_
_entity.id
_entity.type
_entity.pdbx_description
1 polymer ?
#
loop_
_entity_poly.entity_id
_entity_poly.type
_entity_poly.pdbx_seq_one_letter_code
_entity_poly.pdbx_strand_id
1 'polypeptide(L)'
;GSISLGATTGGISTAGSLTLNATNGITVEDSLTAVGAVVIDADTDNNGSGDFTLSSGSLSTTSNALTLTANDLTLAGTLNSGTASTAINVSDSGSLGIGLSSGFGMNISTTEQTKIIGTGDLSFVNGNITISANNSLISSGKLTIGQSGGSITGQGALTLSAAKGLDL
;
A
#
# COMPACT_ATOMS: atom_id res chain seq x y z
N GLY A 1 3.22 -4.52 19.85
CA GLY A 1 2.14 -5.52 19.75
C GLY A 1 1.44 -5.45 18.41
N SER A 2 0.55 -6.41 18.13
CA SER A 2 -0.23 -6.49 16.89
C SER A 2 -1.66 -5.96 17.09
N ILE A 3 -2.30 -5.55 16.01
CA ILE A 3 -3.72 -5.19 15.97
C ILE A 3 -4.45 -6.15 15.03
N SER A 4 -5.59 -6.71 15.47
CA SER A 4 -6.51 -7.44 14.61
C SER A 4 -7.88 -6.77 14.67
N LEU A 5 -8.44 -6.45 13.51
CA LEU A 5 -9.74 -5.82 13.34
C LEU A 5 -10.65 -6.77 12.57
N GLY A 6 -11.68 -7.28 13.23
CA GLY A 6 -12.72 -8.12 12.63
C GLY A 6 -14.09 -7.76 13.18
N ALA A 7 -15.12 -7.97 12.40
CA ALA A 7 -16.51 -7.79 12.80
C ALA A 7 -17.21 -9.15 12.81
N THR A 8 -18.10 -9.38 13.79
CA THR A 8 -18.89 -10.63 13.83
C THR A 8 -19.96 -10.67 12.74
N THR A 9 -20.42 -9.52 12.29
CA THR A 9 -21.36 -9.34 11.18
C THR A 9 -21.16 -7.96 10.55
N GLY A 10 -21.20 -7.89 9.22
CA GLY A 10 -21.01 -6.64 8.48
C GLY A 10 -19.53 -6.23 8.43
N GLY A 11 -19.28 -4.95 8.32
CA GLY A 11 -17.94 -4.35 8.28
C GLY A 11 -17.70 -3.39 9.43
N ILE A 12 -16.48 -2.86 9.49
CA ILE A 12 -16.06 -1.84 10.44
C ILE A 12 -16.21 -0.48 9.79
N SER A 13 -16.77 0.50 10.50
CA SER A 13 -16.87 1.86 9.98
C SER A 13 -16.45 2.91 11.01
N THR A 14 -15.82 3.98 10.51
CA THR A 14 -15.51 5.16 11.31
C THR A 14 -16.11 6.41 10.67
N ALA A 15 -16.60 7.34 11.50
CA ALA A 15 -17.21 8.58 11.04
C ALA A 15 -16.18 9.68 10.71
N GLY A 16 -14.89 9.41 10.81
CA GLY A 16 -13.82 10.37 10.58
C GLY A 16 -12.53 9.68 10.17
N SER A 17 -11.42 10.38 10.35
CA SER A 17 -10.09 9.82 10.08
C SER A 17 -9.77 8.67 11.04
N LEU A 18 -8.97 7.73 10.57
CA LEU A 18 -8.53 6.57 11.33
C LEU A 18 -7.00 6.49 11.32
N THR A 19 -6.41 6.29 12.49
CA THR A 19 -4.98 5.96 12.61
C THR A 19 -4.83 4.65 13.35
N LEU A 20 -4.08 3.73 12.77
CA LEU A 20 -3.73 2.43 13.34
C LEU A 20 -2.21 2.31 13.41
N ASN A 21 -1.68 2.11 14.61
CA ASN A 21 -0.24 1.98 14.87
C ASN A 21 0.07 0.69 15.62
N ALA A 22 0.93 -0.13 15.08
CA ALA A 22 1.39 -1.37 15.70
C ALA A 22 2.88 -1.59 15.46
N THR A 23 3.55 -2.33 16.36
CA THR A 23 4.95 -2.71 16.20
C THR A 23 5.13 -4.07 15.53
N ASN A 24 4.09 -4.93 15.54
CA ASN A 24 4.21 -6.33 15.08
C ASN A 24 3.05 -6.72 14.14
N GLY A 25 2.60 -5.77 13.33
CA GLY A 25 1.63 -6.02 12.28
C GLY A 25 0.19 -5.62 12.58
N ILE A 26 -0.56 -5.41 11.52
CA ILE A 26 -1.98 -5.08 11.54
C ILE A 26 -2.73 -5.99 10.57
N THR A 27 -3.75 -6.69 11.07
CA THR A 27 -4.64 -7.50 10.26
C THR A 27 -6.04 -6.90 10.25
N VAL A 28 -6.59 -6.67 9.08
CA VAL A 28 -7.99 -6.29 8.87
C VAL A 28 -8.70 -7.48 8.21
N GLU A 29 -9.62 -8.10 8.96
CA GLU A 29 -10.27 -9.35 8.57
C GLU A 29 -11.50 -9.12 7.70
N ASP A 30 -12.13 -7.94 7.83
CA ASP A 30 -13.37 -7.58 7.17
C ASP A 30 -13.26 -6.22 6.45
N SER A 31 -14.33 -5.81 5.78
CA SER A 31 -14.39 -4.49 5.18
C SER A 31 -14.26 -3.39 6.24
N LEU A 32 -13.40 -2.42 5.98
CA LEU A 32 -13.19 -1.22 6.79
C LEU A 32 -13.50 0.02 5.95
N THR A 33 -14.46 0.83 6.41
CA THR A 33 -14.82 2.09 5.75
C THR A 33 -14.57 3.27 6.68
N ALA A 34 -13.75 4.22 6.26
CA ALA A 34 -13.54 5.47 6.97
C ALA A 34 -14.07 6.66 6.14
N VAL A 35 -14.75 7.60 6.80
CA VAL A 35 -15.22 8.84 6.18
C VAL A 35 -14.15 9.94 6.23
N GLY A 36 -12.90 9.59 6.46
CA GLY A 36 -11.74 10.48 6.53
C GLY A 36 -10.47 9.79 6.08
N ALA A 37 -9.36 10.51 6.20
CA ALA A 37 -8.06 9.95 5.87
C ALA A 37 -7.73 8.75 6.78
N VAL A 38 -7.07 7.75 6.19
CA VAL A 38 -6.58 6.57 6.92
C VAL A 38 -5.06 6.56 6.90
N VAL A 39 -4.48 6.41 8.08
CA VAL A 39 -3.04 6.24 8.27
C VAL A 39 -2.82 4.91 9.01
N ILE A 40 -2.07 4.03 8.40
CA ILE A 40 -1.71 2.73 8.96
C ILE A 40 -0.18 2.66 9.03
N ASP A 41 0.33 2.35 10.22
CA ASP A 41 1.72 2.04 10.46
C ASP A 41 1.78 0.70 11.21
N ALA A 42 2.12 -0.35 10.48
CA ALA A 42 2.11 -1.72 10.99
C ALA A 42 3.44 -2.12 11.65
N ASP A 43 4.48 -1.30 11.51
CA ASP A 43 5.84 -1.55 12.03
C ASP A 43 6.46 -0.26 12.58
N THR A 44 5.84 0.30 13.62
CA THR A 44 6.22 1.62 14.19
C THR A 44 7.61 1.67 14.81
N ASP A 45 8.22 0.55 15.11
CA ASP A 45 9.61 0.47 15.61
C ASP A 45 10.62 0.16 14.49
N ASN A 46 10.15 0.02 13.24
CA ASN A 46 10.96 -0.21 12.03
C ASN A 46 11.95 -1.36 12.20
N ASN A 47 11.52 -2.45 12.83
CA ASN A 47 12.37 -3.62 13.07
C ASN A 47 12.27 -4.69 11.97
N GLY A 48 11.46 -4.45 10.93
CA GLY A 48 11.27 -5.34 9.79
C GLY A 48 10.38 -6.55 10.08
N SER A 49 9.41 -6.42 11.00
CA SER A 49 8.51 -7.54 11.36
C SER A 49 7.03 -7.18 11.43
N GLY A 50 6.65 -5.96 11.12
CA GLY A 50 5.27 -5.49 11.18
C GLY A 50 4.60 -5.49 9.81
N ASP A 51 3.89 -6.56 9.44
CA ASP A 51 3.19 -6.67 8.16
C ASP A 51 1.77 -6.11 8.21
N PHE A 52 1.27 -5.63 7.09
CA PHE A 52 -0.14 -5.29 6.94
C PHE A 52 -0.87 -6.37 6.13
N THR A 53 -1.94 -6.91 6.70
CA THR A 53 -2.78 -7.92 6.04
C THR A 53 -4.22 -7.44 5.93
N LEU A 54 -4.76 -7.41 4.71
CA LEU A 54 -6.19 -7.25 4.44
C LEU A 54 -6.74 -8.60 3.96
N SER A 55 -7.36 -9.35 4.89
CA SER A 55 -7.76 -10.75 4.67
C SER A 55 -8.97 -10.90 3.76
N SER A 56 -9.86 -9.91 3.74
CA SER A 56 -11.04 -9.91 2.87
C SER A 56 -11.61 -8.49 2.66
N GLY A 57 -12.64 -8.37 1.84
CA GLY A 57 -13.43 -7.14 1.69
C GLY A 57 -12.65 -5.96 1.10
N SER A 58 -12.87 -4.78 1.65
CA SER A 58 -12.19 -3.56 1.20
C SER A 58 -11.83 -2.63 2.36
N LEU A 59 -10.69 -1.99 2.27
CA LEU A 59 -10.36 -0.80 3.04
C LEU A 59 -10.70 0.41 2.16
N SER A 60 -11.73 1.16 2.54
CA SER A 60 -12.21 2.34 1.80
C SER A 60 -12.10 3.61 2.63
N THR A 61 -11.56 4.67 2.04
CA THR A 61 -11.45 5.99 2.68
C THR A 61 -12.47 7.01 2.19
N THR A 62 -13.45 6.57 1.39
CA THR A 62 -14.48 7.44 0.82
C THR A 62 -13.92 8.71 0.15
N SER A 63 -12.92 8.55 -0.70
CA SER A 63 -12.22 9.65 -1.40
C SER A 63 -11.40 10.56 -0.48
N ASN A 64 -10.78 9.98 0.55
CA ASN A 64 -9.77 10.62 1.38
C ASN A 64 -8.43 9.88 1.26
N ALA A 65 -7.35 10.52 1.67
CA ALA A 65 -6.01 9.96 1.56
C ALA A 65 -5.84 8.65 2.35
N LEU A 66 -5.13 7.70 1.76
CA LEU A 66 -4.69 6.47 2.40
C LEU A 66 -3.15 6.46 2.45
N THR A 67 -2.60 6.34 3.64
CA THR A 67 -1.16 6.10 3.84
C THR A 67 -0.99 4.79 4.56
N LEU A 68 -0.17 3.91 4.01
CA LEU A 68 0.16 2.61 4.57
C LEU A 68 1.67 2.47 4.67
N THR A 69 2.16 2.16 5.86
CA THR A 69 3.55 1.84 6.16
C THR A 69 3.60 0.45 6.79
N ALA A 70 4.41 -0.45 6.25
CA ALA A 70 4.55 -1.82 6.75
C ALA A 70 5.89 -2.43 6.31
N ASN A 71 6.30 -3.53 6.96
CA ASN A 71 7.41 -4.35 6.48
C ASN A 71 7.01 -5.08 5.19
N ASP A 72 5.90 -5.81 5.19
CA ASP A 72 5.34 -6.43 3.98
C ASP A 72 3.82 -6.24 3.91
N LEU A 73 3.25 -6.52 2.75
CA LEU A 73 1.86 -6.26 2.41
C LEU A 73 1.20 -7.53 1.88
N THR A 74 0.07 -7.93 2.47
CA THR A 74 -0.76 -9.03 1.96
C THR A 74 -2.18 -8.54 1.71
N LEU A 75 -2.59 -8.55 0.44
CA LEU A 75 -3.91 -8.09 0.01
C LEU A 75 -4.73 -9.22 -0.61
N ALA A 76 -5.64 -9.81 0.16
CA ALA A 76 -6.76 -10.59 -0.39
C ALA A 76 -7.96 -9.69 -0.74
N GLY A 77 -8.18 -8.62 0.03
CA GLY A 77 -9.14 -7.55 -0.23
C GLY A 77 -8.58 -6.40 -1.06
N THR A 78 -9.33 -5.31 -1.19
CA THR A 78 -8.95 -4.13 -1.99
C THR A 78 -8.67 -2.90 -1.13
N LEU A 79 -7.62 -2.15 -1.47
CA LEU A 79 -7.38 -0.79 -0.97
C LEU A 79 -8.05 0.20 -1.94
N ASN A 80 -8.91 1.07 -1.42
CA ASN A 80 -9.68 2.01 -2.24
C ASN A 80 -9.72 3.41 -1.62
N SER A 81 -8.89 4.30 -2.12
CA SER A 81 -8.87 5.72 -1.73
C SER A 81 -9.84 6.59 -2.56
N GLY A 82 -10.62 5.98 -3.47
CA GLY A 82 -11.49 6.74 -4.37
C GLY A 82 -10.68 7.70 -5.24
N THR A 83 -11.02 8.99 -5.21
CA THR A 83 -10.33 10.03 -5.98
C THR A 83 -9.13 10.66 -5.26
N ALA A 84 -8.86 10.25 -4.03
CA ALA A 84 -7.73 10.75 -3.25
C ALA A 84 -6.45 9.92 -3.44
N SER A 85 -5.37 10.32 -2.80
CA SER A 85 -4.07 9.67 -2.93
C SER A 85 -3.98 8.36 -2.13
N THR A 86 -3.21 7.41 -2.66
CA THR A 86 -2.72 6.24 -1.94
C THR A 86 -1.20 6.29 -1.90
N ALA A 87 -0.63 6.22 -0.70
CA ALA A 87 0.81 6.11 -0.48
C ALA A 87 1.13 4.78 0.21
N ILE A 88 2.08 4.02 -0.34
CA ILE A 88 2.57 2.77 0.22
C ILE A 88 4.07 2.93 0.47
N ASN A 89 4.46 2.74 1.73
CA ASN A 89 5.81 2.93 2.22
C ASN A 89 6.32 1.62 2.85
N VAL A 90 7.57 1.29 2.61
CA VAL A 90 8.26 0.25 3.39
C VAL A 90 8.68 0.83 4.72
N SER A 91 8.45 0.14 5.83
CA SER A 91 8.67 0.66 7.19
C SER A 91 10.14 0.81 7.55
N ASP A 92 10.98 -0.07 7.07
CA ASP A 92 12.42 -0.03 7.32
C ASP A 92 13.19 0.44 6.07
N SER A 93 14.51 0.40 6.12
CA SER A 93 15.35 0.67 4.94
C SER A 93 15.42 -0.51 3.97
N GLY A 94 14.48 -1.45 4.06
CA GLY A 94 14.36 -2.58 3.17
C GLY A 94 14.12 -2.19 1.72
N SER A 95 14.10 -3.17 0.84
CA SER A 95 13.84 -2.98 -0.58
C SER A 95 12.38 -3.27 -0.93
N LEU A 96 11.87 -2.61 -1.97
CA LEU A 96 10.52 -2.84 -2.49
C LEU A 96 10.58 -3.58 -3.83
N GLY A 97 9.90 -4.72 -3.89
CA GLY A 97 9.65 -5.47 -5.13
C GLY A 97 8.24 -5.21 -5.65
N ILE A 98 8.11 -4.70 -6.87
CA ILE A 98 6.81 -4.47 -7.51
C ILE A 98 6.62 -5.48 -8.66
N GLY A 99 5.52 -6.22 -8.64
CA GLY A 99 5.25 -7.35 -9.53
C GLY A 99 6.01 -8.62 -9.14
N LEU A 100 6.62 -8.63 -7.97
CA LEU A 100 7.41 -9.73 -7.42
C LEU A 100 6.71 -10.28 -6.17
N SER A 101 6.86 -11.57 -5.92
CA SER A 101 6.21 -12.25 -4.79
C SER A 101 7.16 -12.60 -3.65
N SER A 102 8.46 -12.33 -3.81
CA SER A 102 9.48 -12.61 -2.80
C SER A 102 10.82 -11.99 -3.14
N GLY A 103 11.73 -11.95 -2.19
CA GLY A 103 13.12 -11.53 -2.38
C GLY A 103 13.40 -10.08 -1.99
N PHE A 104 12.40 -9.36 -1.46
CA PHE A 104 12.51 -7.97 -1.03
C PHE A 104 11.93 -7.83 0.38
N GLY A 105 12.17 -6.71 1.02
CA GLY A 105 11.54 -6.38 2.30
C GLY A 105 10.02 -6.36 2.13
N MET A 106 9.49 -5.46 1.30
CA MET A 106 8.10 -5.50 0.88
C MET A 106 7.97 -6.08 -0.54
N ASN A 107 7.00 -6.95 -0.76
CA ASN A 107 6.73 -7.55 -2.07
C ASN A 107 5.28 -7.27 -2.45
N ILE A 108 5.08 -6.49 -3.50
CA ILE A 108 3.75 -6.23 -4.06
C ILE A 108 3.63 -7.03 -5.35
N SER A 109 3.06 -8.22 -5.27
CA SER A 109 2.84 -9.11 -6.41
C SER A 109 1.94 -8.48 -7.49
N THR A 110 1.93 -9.03 -8.68
CA THR A 110 1.02 -8.58 -9.75
C THR A 110 -0.45 -8.72 -9.34
N THR A 111 -0.79 -9.71 -8.52
CA THR A 111 -2.15 -9.88 -7.98
C THR A 111 -2.50 -8.76 -7.01
N GLU A 112 -1.61 -8.40 -6.08
CA GLU A 112 -1.84 -7.34 -5.10
C GLU A 112 -1.91 -5.96 -5.76
N GLN A 113 -1.15 -5.72 -6.83
CA GLN A 113 -1.29 -4.49 -7.61
C GLN A 113 -2.72 -4.27 -8.12
N THR A 114 -3.42 -5.34 -8.53
CA THR A 114 -4.82 -5.23 -8.97
C THR A 114 -5.80 -4.92 -7.83
N LYS A 115 -5.36 -5.07 -6.59
CA LYS A 115 -6.14 -4.77 -5.38
C LYS A 115 -5.98 -3.32 -4.91
N ILE A 116 -4.99 -2.61 -5.42
CA ILE A 116 -4.79 -1.19 -5.14
C ILE A 116 -5.60 -0.42 -6.18
N ILE A 117 -6.79 0.02 -5.79
CA ILE A 117 -7.74 0.68 -6.68
C ILE A 117 -8.02 2.11 -6.21
N GLY A 118 -8.22 3.00 -7.16
CA GLY A 118 -8.49 4.41 -6.92
C GLY A 118 -8.18 5.24 -8.16
N THR A 119 -8.66 6.46 -8.18
CA THR A 119 -8.45 7.38 -9.29
C THR A 119 -7.58 8.58 -8.93
N GLY A 120 -7.02 8.58 -7.72
CA GLY A 120 -6.12 9.61 -7.22
C GLY A 120 -4.65 9.35 -7.54
N ASP A 121 -3.79 10.08 -6.85
CA ASP A 121 -2.36 9.90 -6.97
C ASP A 121 -1.94 8.58 -6.30
N LEU A 122 -0.98 7.87 -6.90
CA LEU A 122 -0.41 6.64 -6.36
C LEU A 122 1.08 6.84 -6.13
N SER A 123 1.56 6.52 -4.93
CA SER A 123 2.99 6.58 -4.64
C SER A 123 3.49 5.29 -3.96
N PHE A 124 4.65 4.85 -4.41
CA PHE A 124 5.46 3.82 -3.78
C PHE A 124 6.75 4.46 -3.31
N VAL A 125 6.92 4.61 -2.01
CA VAL A 125 8.05 5.34 -1.43
C VAL A 125 9.04 4.38 -0.79
N ASN A 126 10.19 4.26 -1.42
CA ASN A 126 11.34 3.52 -0.88
C ASN A 126 12.62 3.92 -1.61
N GLY A 127 13.78 3.76 -0.96
CA GLY A 127 15.08 4.06 -1.54
C GLY A 127 15.50 3.12 -2.66
N ASN A 128 15.17 1.82 -2.56
CA ASN A 128 15.54 0.81 -3.56
C ASN A 128 14.31 0.05 -4.02
N ILE A 129 13.92 0.25 -5.27
CA ILE A 129 12.74 -0.37 -5.87
C ILE A 129 13.16 -1.24 -7.05
N THR A 130 12.71 -2.49 -7.08
CA THR A 130 12.84 -3.38 -8.24
C THR A 130 11.47 -3.69 -8.80
N ILE A 131 11.31 -3.49 -10.11
CA ILE A 131 10.04 -3.73 -10.82
C ILE A 131 10.24 -4.92 -11.75
N SER A 132 9.36 -5.93 -11.68
CA SER A 132 9.43 -7.13 -12.49
C SER A 132 9.32 -6.82 -13.99
N ALA A 133 9.83 -7.74 -14.82
CA ALA A 133 9.66 -7.67 -16.27
C ALA A 133 8.17 -7.69 -16.67
N ASN A 134 7.86 -6.97 -17.74
CA ASN A 134 6.50 -6.87 -18.31
C ASN A 134 5.45 -6.34 -17.32
N ASN A 135 5.87 -5.52 -16.37
CA ASN A 135 4.97 -4.90 -15.41
C ASN A 135 4.34 -3.62 -15.98
N SER A 136 3.15 -3.31 -15.50
CA SER A 136 2.42 -2.10 -15.85
C SER A 136 1.87 -1.44 -14.59
N LEU A 137 2.36 -0.24 -14.30
CA LEU A 137 1.87 0.60 -13.20
C LEU A 137 1.06 1.75 -13.78
N ILE A 138 -0.18 1.86 -13.35
CA ILE A 138 -1.13 2.85 -13.86
C ILE A 138 -1.72 3.65 -12.71
N SER A 139 -1.69 4.97 -12.84
CA SER A 139 -2.38 5.90 -11.94
C SER A 139 -3.27 6.86 -12.74
N SER A 140 -4.49 7.10 -12.27
CA SER A 140 -5.35 8.12 -12.85
C SER A 140 -5.01 9.52 -12.36
N GLY A 141 -4.18 9.62 -11.33
CA GLY A 141 -3.56 10.85 -10.85
C GLY A 141 -2.09 10.93 -11.24
N LYS A 142 -1.26 11.44 -10.32
CA LYS A 142 0.19 11.39 -10.40
C LYS A 142 0.68 10.01 -9.97
N LEU A 143 1.70 9.48 -10.62
CA LEU A 143 2.42 8.29 -10.19
C LEU A 143 3.80 8.70 -9.68
N THR A 144 4.11 8.35 -8.44
CA THR A 144 5.42 8.57 -7.83
C THR A 144 6.04 7.24 -7.47
N ILE A 145 7.28 6.99 -7.88
CA ILE A 145 8.03 5.77 -7.59
C ILE A 145 9.41 6.15 -7.09
N GLY A 146 9.76 5.71 -5.89
CA GLY A 146 11.06 5.97 -5.30
C GLY A 146 11.11 7.20 -4.39
N GLN A 147 12.30 7.51 -3.94
CA GLN A 147 12.62 8.70 -3.14
C GLN A 147 14.02 9.21 -3.50
N SER A 148 14.33 10.45 -3.13
CA SER A 148 15.62 11.07 -3.39
C SER A 148 16.79 10.22 -2.84
N GLY A 149 17.77 9.94 -3.67
CA GLY A 149 18.94 9.12 -3.33
C GLY A 149 18.75 7.62 -3.47
N GLY A 150 17.56 7.16 -3.86
CA GLY A 150 17.28 5.76 -4.12
C GLY A 150 17.62 5.30 -5.53
N SER A 151 17.30 4.03 -5.83
CA SER A 151 17.45 3.44 -7.16
C SER A 151 16.17 2.74 -7.60
N ILE A 152 15.86 2.82 -8.90
CA ILE A 152 14.77 2.07 -9.52
C ILE A 152 15.38 1.14 -10.55
N THR A 153 15.13 -0.16 -10.41
CA THR A 153 15.63 -1.20 -11.32
C THR A 153 14.48 -1.91 -11.99
N GLY A 154 14.39 -1.83 -13.31
CA GLY A 154 13.46 -2.62 -14.11
C GLY A 154 14.12 -3.93 -14.58
N GLN A 155 13.44 -5.07 -14.45
CA GLN A 155 13.94 -6.38 -14.90
C GLN A 155 13.62 -6.67 -16.37
N GLY A 156 13.01 -5.73 -17.10
CA GLY A 156 12.65 -5.90 -18.51
C GLY A 156 11.71 -4.79 -18.97
N ALA A 157 10.81 -5.08 -19.89
CA ALA A 157 9.85 -4.10 -20.36
C ALA A 157 8.96 -3.60 -19.21
N LEU A 158 8.82 -2.29 -19.09
CA LEU A 158 8.07 -1.63 -18.04
C LEU A 158 7.17 -0.56 -18.66
N THR A 159 5.90 -0.56 -18.29
CA THR A 159 4.95 0.49 -18.65
C THR A 159 4.59 1.30 -17.42
N LEU A 160 4.87 2.60 -17.45
CA LEU A 160 4.44 3.54 -16.43
C LEU A 160 3.46 4.54 -17.07
N SER A 161 2.26 4.62 -16.52
CA SER A 161 1.22 5.51 -17.03
C SER A 161 0.60 6.31 -15.89
N ALA A 162 0.61 7.63 -16.04
CA ALA A 162 0.03 8.54 -15.07
C ALA A 162 -0.69 9.68 -15.80
N ALA A 163 -1.95 9.92 -15.43
CA ALA A 163 -2.74 10.95 -16.11
C ALA A 163 -2.32 12.37 -15.74
N LYS A 164 -1.69 12.57 -14.57
CA LYS A 164 -1.29 13.89 -14.05
C LYS A 164 0.21 14.08 -13.85
N GLY A 165 1.04 13.15 -14.33
CA GLY A 165 2.50 13.25 -14.26
C GLY A 165 3.17 12.06 -13.58
N LEU A 166 4.45 11.88 -13.88
CA LEU A 166 5.29 10.80 -13.39
C LEU A 166 6.50 11.41 -12.67
N ASP A 167 6.75 10.94 -11.45
CA ASP A 167 7.97 11.20 -10.67
C ASP A 167 8.72 9.88 -10.44
N LEU A 168 10.03 9.90 -10.67
CA LEU A 168 10.93 8.76 -10.46
C LEU A 168 12.15 9.19 -9.65
#